data_233c7fb30e2b0103df40e6b29a6f210d
#
_entry.id   233c7fb30e2b0103df40e6b29a6f210d
#
_cell.length_a   1.000
_cell.length_b   1.000
_cell.length_c   1.000
_cell.angle_alpha   90.00
_cell.angle_beta   90.00
_cell.angle_gamma   90.00
#
_symmetry.space_group_name_H-M   'P 1'
#
loop_
_entity.id
_entity.type
_entity.pdbx_description
1 polymer ?
#
loop_
_entity_poly.entity_id
_entity_poly.type
_entity_poly.pdbx_seq_one_letter_code
_entity_poly.pdbx_strand_id
1 'polypeptide(L)'
;CALPIYNKTGVPLPGPEITIPYGAFVDDPQRDGAMWRLSQLRLREHVSEPDGDHGERVVEQIRVLEPGRWEVWRKAKNDVWMIHEEGASSLKEIPFVPVYGAQDGFVDFRPPLLEVAHLNAQHWQSASDQQTLLHIARVPILTVIGANDDTVITVGAASAVKLPQGSDMKFVEHSGAAIAAGRQDLIDLEERMRQAGAELLVLAPGKVTATQIATENAVGMCALQRITLGLQDSLNTALQLMADWMSLPTGGTVTLFSDFGAATLAEASAELLFKANLAGKLSDQTFLSEMQRRGILAPGVTADDERDRIEGQGPAPGGQPPVPPVPPHSEDGSTDDPPAA
;
A
#
# COMPACT_ATOMS: atom_id res chain seq x y z
N CYS A 1 -10.69 -3.33 6.80
CA CYS A 1 -11.23 -1.97 6.95
C CYS A 1 -12.19 -1.72 5.79
N ALA A 2 -13.50 -1.85 6.03
CA ALA A 2 -14.47 -1.34 5.09
C ALA A 2 -14.39 0.19 5.12
N LEU A 3 -14.24 0.81 3.96
CA LEU A 3 -14.40 2.27 3.86
C LEU A 3 -15.80 2.63 4.38
N PRO A 4 -15.95 3.70 5.16
CA PRO A 4 -17.26 4.12 5.65
C PRO A 4 -18.17 4.42 4.46
N ILE A 5 -19.31 3.73 4.41
CA ILE A 5 -20.37 4.03 3.46
C ILE A 5 -21.14 5.21 4.03
N TYR A 6 -21.29 6.28 3.27
CA TYR A 6 -22.04 7.46 3.67
C TYR A 6 -23.44 7.39 3.08
N ASN A 7 -24.43 7.85 3.85
CA ASN A 7 -25.78 8.12 3.31
C ASN A 7 -25.75 9.37 2.42
N LYS A 8 -26.86 9.71 1.76
CA LYS A 8 -26.97 10.91 0.90
C LYS A 8 -26.72 12.23 1.64
N THR A 9 -26.91 12.24 2.96
CA THR A 9 -26.65 13.40 3.81
C THR A 9 -25.23 13.49 4.34
N GLY A 10 -24.34 12.57 3.93
CA GLY A 10 -22.93 12.54 4.32
C GLY A 10 -22.68 11.97 5.73
N VAL A 11 -23.66 11.29 6.34
CA VAL A 11 -23.49 10.61 7.62
C VAL A 11 -22.90 9.21 7.37
N PRO A 12 -21.79 8.85 8.06
CA PRO A 12 -21.22 7.52 7.91
C PRO A 12 -22.17 6.44 8.45
N LEU A 13 -22.44 5.42 7.64
CA LEU A 13 -23.15 4.24 8.07
C LEU A 13 -22.16 3.23 8.67
N PRO A 14 -22.56 2.45 9.69
CA PRO A 14 -21.76 1.32 10.14
C PRO A 14 -21.49 0.36 8.96
N GLY A 15 -20.24 -0.06 8.82
CA GLY A 15 -19.88 -1.06 7.79
C GLY A 15 -20.61 -2.39 8.01
N PRO A 16 -20.72 -3.23 6.98
CA PRO A 16 -21.36 -4.52 7.13
C PRO A 16 -20.54 -5.39 8.10
N GLU A 17 -21.23 -6.03 9.02
CA GLU A 17 -20.68 -7.03 9.93
C GLU A 17 -20.86 -8.41 9.29
N ILE A 18 -19.76 -9.15 9.14
CA ILE A 18 -19.75 -10.48 8.54
C ILE A 18 -19.86 -11.51 9.65
N THR A 19 -20.85 -12.39 9.54
CA THR A 19 -21.00 -13.53 10.44
C THR A 19 -21.05 -14.83 9.63
N ILE A 20 -20.21 -15.78 9.99
CA ILE A 20 -20.18 -17.12 9.45
C ILE A 20 -20.80 -18.04 10.49
N PRO A 21 -21.97 -18.65 10.21
CA PRO A 21 -22.62 -19.57 11.15
C PRO A 21 -21.75 -20.79 11.44
N TYR A 22 -21.90 -21.35 12.64
CA TYR A 22 -21.28 -22.63 12.97
C TYR A 22 -21.78 -23.71 11.97
N GLY A 23 -20.84 -24.49 11.41
CA GLY A 23 -21.17 -25.51 10.40
C GLY A 23 -21.41 -24.95 8.99
N ALA A 24 -21.14 -23.66 8.74
CA ALA A 24 -21.27 -23.07 7.41
C ALA A 24 -20.19 -23.51 6.41
N PHE A 25 -19.24 -24.32 6.86
CA PHE A 25 -18.24 -24.94 5.99
C PHE A 25 -18.60 -26.40 5.76
N VAL A 26 -18.65 -26.80 4.50
CA VAL A 26 -18.88 -28.18 4.08
C VAL A 26 -17.69 -28.64 3.23
N ASP A 27 -17.38 -29.92 3.32
CA ASP A 27 -16.38 -30.54 2.44
C ASP A 27 -16.82 -30.42 0.98
N ASP A 28 -15.91 -30.01 0.11
CA ASP A 28 -16.16 -29.95 -1.32
C ASP A 28 -15.68 -31.25 -1.99
N PRO A 29 -16.60 -32.19 -2.33
CA PRO A 29 -16.22 -33.47 -2.93
C PRO A 29 -15.71 -33.36 -4.37
N GLN A 30 -15.78 -32.17 -4.98
CA GLN A 30 -15.35 -31.96 -6.36
C GLN A 30 -13.93 -31.39 -6.48
N ARG A 31 -13.31 -31.00 -5.34
CA ARG A 31 -11.93 -30.53 -5.30
C ARG A 31 -11.04 -31.56 -4.61
N ASP A 32 -10.03 -32.03 -5.33
CA ASP A 32 -8.97 -32.88 -4.78
C ASP A 32 -8.22 -32.13 -3.64
N GLY A 33 -8.26 -32.68 -2.43
CA GLY A 33 -7.59 -32.16 -1.26
C GLY A 33 -8.43 -31.28 -0.34
N ALA A 34 -9.30 -31.87 0.49
CA ALA A 34 -9.93 -31.31 1.70
C ALA A 34 -10.16 -29.76 1.70
N MET A 35 -10.70 -29.20 0.63
CA MET A 35 -11.05 -27.80 0.58
C MET A 35 -12.48 -27.60 1.06
N TRP A 36 -12.60 -26.79 2.10
CA TRP A 36 -13.88 -26.39 2.65
C TRP A 36 -14.57 -25.38 1.72
N ARG A 37 -15.87 -25.58 1.49
CA ARG A 37 -16.70 -24.62 0.77
C ARG A 37 -17.64 -23.94 1.75
N LEU A 38 -17.80 -22.62 1.60
CA LEU A 38 -18.77 -21.85 2.38
C LEU A 38 -20.19 -22.18 1.92
N SER A 39 -21.03 -22.65 2.85
CA SER A 39 -22.42 -22.99 2.58
C SER A 39 -23.40 -21.88 2.95
N GLN A 40 -23.03 -20.99 3.88
CA GLN A 40 -23.84 -19.85 4.27
C GLN A 40 -22.97 -18.69 4.74
N LEU A 41 -23.30 -17.47 4.34
CA LEU A 41 -22.71 -16.22 4.81
C LEU A 41 -23.82 -15.26 5.23
N ARG A 42 -23.63 -14.59 6.37
CA ARG A 42 -24.56 -13.57 6.86
C ARG A 42 -23.89 -12.22 6.92
N LEU A 43 -24.51 -11.22 6.32
CA LEU A 43 -24.08 -9.83 6.31
C LEU A 43 -25.10 -8.99 7.05
N ARG A 44 -24.70 -8.39 8.17
CA ARG A 44 -25.50 -7.40 8.87
C ARG A 44 -25.21 -6.05 8.24
N GLU A 45 -26.21 -5.46 7.63
CA GLU A 45 -26.09 -4.24 6.82
C GLU A 45 -26.99 -3.14 7.39
N HIS A 46 -26.55 -1.90 7.17
CA HIS A 46 -27.36 -0.71 7.44
C HIS A 46 -27.64 -0.03 6.10
N VAL A 47 -28.90 0.01 5.70
CA VAL A 47 -29.32 0.55 4.40
C VAL A 47 -30.10 1.84 4.63
N SER A 48 -29.76 2.89 3.88
CA SER A 48 -30.53 4.14 3.89
C SER A 48 -31.71 4.03 2.93
N GLU A 49 -32.91 4.27 3.42
CA GLU A 49 -34.15 4.30 2.64
C GLU A 49 -34.81 5.68 2.71
N PRO A 50 -35.54 6.09 1.67
CA PRO A 50 -36.34 7.29 1.72
C PRO A 50 -37.38 7.24 2.86
N ASP A 51 -37.51 8.34 3.59
CA ASP A 51 -38.54 8.52 4.62
C ASP A 51 -39.30 9.82 4.35
N GLY A 52 -40.48 9.66 3.70
CA GLY A 52 -41.23 10.79 3.17
C GLY A 52 -40.55 11.48 1.97
N ASP A 53 -40.97 12.71 1.68
CA ASP A 53 -40.50 13.44 0.48
C ASP A 53 -39.04 13.94 0.58
N HIS A 54 -38.53 14.15 1.78
CA HIS A 54 -37.23 14.78 2.00
C HIS A 54 -36.38 14.11 3.08
N GLY A 55 -36.89 13.05 3.73
CA GLY A 55 -36.21 12.36 4.82
C GLY A 55 -35.50 11.07 4.36
N GLU A 56 -34.55 10.62 5.18
CA GLU A 56 -33.93 9.30 5.07
C GLU A 56 -33.94 8.59 6.42
N ARG A 57 -34.20 7.31 6.41
CA ARG A 57 -34.07 6.45 7.58
C ARG A 57 -33.05 5.35 7.34
N VAL A 58 -32.31 5.00 8.36
CA VAL A 58 -31.40 3.86 8.32
C VAL A 58 -32.13 2.62 8.82
N VAL A 59 -32.15 1.59 8.00
CA VAL A 59 -32.78 0.29 8.30
C VAL A 59 -31.69 -0.75 8.48
N GLU A 60 -31.70 -1.44 9.61
CA GLU A 60 -30.87 -2.60 9.87
C GLU A 60 -31.49 -3.84 9.16
N GLN A 61 -30.64 -4.55 8.42
CA GLN A 61 -31.04 -5.81 7.76
C GLN A 61 -29.92 -6.86 7.86
N ILE A 62 -30.34 -8.12 7.74
CA ILE A 62 -29.40 -9.25 7.63
C ILE A 62 -29.61 -9.86 6.24
N ARG A 63 -28.55 -9.83 5.43
CA ARG A 63 -28.52 -10.56 4.16
C ARG A 63 -27.90 -11.92 4.39
N VAL A 64 -28.61 -12.97 4.03
CA VAL A 64 -28.16 -14.35 4.07
C VAL A 64 -27.86 -14.78 2.65
N LEU A 65 -26.64 -15.22 2.41
CA LEU A 65 -26.19 -15.75 1.12
C LEU A 65 -25.93 -17.24 1.24
N GLU A 66 -26.49 -18.00 0.32
CA GLU A 66 -26.28 -19.44 0.16
C GLU A 66 -26.01 -19.74 -1.33
N PRO A 67 -25.41 -20.88 -1.69
CA PRO A 67 -25.26 -21.27 -3.08
C PRO A 67 -26.62 -21.30 -3.79
N GLY A 68 -26.77 -20.48 -4.83
CA GLY A 68 -28.00 -20.41 -5.61
C GLY A 68 -29.18 -19.67 -4.96
N ARG A 69 -29.05 -19.15 -3.76
CA ARG A 69 -30.15 -18.47 -3.05
C ARG A 69 -29.62 -17.32 -2.20
N TRP A 70 -30.47 -16.28 -2.03
CA TRP A 70 -30.24 -15.20 -1.07
C TRP A 70 -31.52 -14.77 -0.40
N GLU A 71 -31.43 -14.27 0.83
CA GLU A 71 -32.53 -13.74 1.62
C GLU A 71 -32.10 -12.44 2.30
N VAL A 72 -33.04 -11.50 2.43
CA VAL A 72 -32.89 -10.28 3.22
C VAL A 72 -33.90 -10.32 4.35
N TRP A 73 -33.41 -10.25 5.57
CA TRP A 73 -34.20 -10.27 6.77
C TRP A 73 -34.22 -8.89 7.41
N ARG A 74 -35.41 -8.45 7.82
CA ARG A 74 -35.61 -7.17 8.52
C ARG A 74 -36.47 -7.36 9.76
N LYS A 75 -36.29 -6.49 10.75
CA LYS A 75 -37.13 -6.45 11.95
C LYS A 75 -38.49 -5.85 11.63
N ALA A 76 -39.54 -6.57 11.97
CA ALA A 76 -40.90 -6.08 11.98
C ALA A 76 -41.16 -5.17 13.20
N LYS A 77 -42.33 -4.53 13.25
CA LYS A 77 -42.72 -3.62 14.35
C LYS A 77 -42.72 -4.27 15.74
N ASN A 78 -42.82 -5.60 15.82
CA ASN A 78 -42.74 -6.40 17.04
C ASN A 78 -41.35 -6.92 17.37
N ASP A 79 -40.30 -6.37 16.75
CA ASP A 79 -38.90 -6.74 16.92
C ASP A 79 -38.53 -8.19 16.49
N VAL A 80 -39.42 -8.82 15.73
CA VAL A 80 -39.22 -10.17 15.17
C VAL A 80 -38.60 -10.04 13.78
N TRP A 81 -37.57 -10.83 13.50
CA TRP A 81 -36.95 -10.92 12.18
C TRP A 81 -37.87 -11.65 11.20
N MET A 82 -38.12 -11.04 10.06
CA MET A 82 -38.93 -11.58 8.97
C MET A 82 -38.21 -11.42 7.65
N ILE A 83 -38.44 -12.36 6.72
CA ILE A 83 -37.96 -12.26 5.35
C ILE A 83 -38.64 -11.04 4.70
N HIS A 84 -37.84 -10.11 4.24
CA HIS A 84 -38.29 -8.90 3.51
C HIS A 84 -38.20 -9.13 2.00
N GLU A 85 -37.10 -9.76 1.56
CA GLU A 85 -36.86 -10.13 0.18
C GLU A 85 -36.15 -11.47 0.13
N GLU A 86 -36.39 -12.23 -0.90
CA GLU A 86 -35.68 -13.46 -1.22
C GLU A 86 -35.55 -13.65 -2.73
N GLY A 87 -34.53 -14.39 -3.15
CA GLY A 87 -34.33 -14.68 -4.55
C GLY A 87 -33.41 -15.86 -4.79
N ALA A 88 -33.41 -16.31 -6.04
CA ALA A 88 -32.52 -17.34 -6.51
C ALA A 88 -31.40 -16.74 -7.38
N SER A 89 -30.24 -17.40 -7.40
CA SER A 89 -29.10 -17.08 -8.24
C SER A 89 -28.71 -18.31 -9.05
N SER A 90 -28.19 -18.13 -10.26
CA SER A 90 -27.60 -19.20 -11.05
C SER A 90 -26.25 -19.69 -10.55
N LEU A 91 -25.66 -18.96 -9.58
CA LEU A 91 -24.34 -19.24 -9.06
C LEU A 91 -24.35 -20.50 -8.17
N LYS A 92 -23.38 -21.37 -8.37
CA LYS A 92 -23.18 -22.59 -7.59
C LYS A 92 -22.43 -22.33 -6.28
N GLU A 93 -21.82 -21.16 -6.16
CA GLU A 93 -21.05 -20.71 -4.99
C GLU A 93 -21.59 -19.37 -4.49
N ILE A 94 -21.30 -19.06 -3.23
CA ILE A 94 -21.65 -17.74 -2.66
C ILE A 94 -20.79 -16.68 -3.33
N PRO A 95 -21.37 -15.61 -3.92
CA PRO A 95 -20.62 -14.54 -4.59
C PRO A 95 -19.93 -13.62 -3.58
N PHE A 96 -19.00 -14.20 -2.83
CA PHE A 96 -18.22 -13.51 -1.81
C PHE A 96 -16.73 -13.77 -2.03
N VAL A 97 -16.00 -12.73 -2.34
CA VAL A 97 -14.55 -12.79 -2.57
C VAL A 97 -13.86 -11.93 -1.52
N PRO A 98 -13.21 -12.55 -0.52
CA PRO A 98 -12.46 -11.79 0.46
C PRO A 98 -11.15 -11.26 -0.14
N VAL A 99 -10.79 -10.03 0.22
CA VAL A 99 -9.51 -9.41 -0.14
C VAL A 99 -8.70 -9.22 1.13
N TYR A 100 -7.53 -9.85 1.18
CA TYR A 100 -6.69 -9.86 2.37
C TYR A 100 -5.44 -8.99 2.19
N GLY A 101 -5.06 -8.28 3.26
CA GLY A 101 -3.72 -7.68 3.36
C GLY A 101 -2.66 -8.73 3.71
N ALA A 102 -2.82 -9.39 4.87
CA ALA A 102 -2.10 -10.60 5.25
C ALA A 102 -3.13 -11.57 5.81
N GLN A 103 -3.24 -12.74 5.21
CA GLN A 103 -4.22 -13.74 5.58
C GLN A 103 -3.66 -14.62 6.70
N ASP A 104 -4.35 -14.66 7.84
CA ASP A 104 -4.07 -15.57 8.95
C ASP A 104 -5.07 -16.77 8.94
N GLY A 105 -6.24 -16.60 8.31
CA GLY A 105 -7.29 -17.63 8.19
C GLY A 105 -8.38 -17.20 7.21
N PHE A 106 -9.46 -18.01 7.09
CA PHE A 106 -10.62 -17.61 6.30
C PHE A 106 -11.36 -16.47 7.00
N VAL A 107 -11.47 -15.31 6.34
CA VAL A 107 -12.02 -14.06 6.91
C VAL A 107 -11.25 -13.56 8.14
N ASP A 108 -10.09 -14.13 8.41
CA ASP A 108 -9.16 -13.66 9.43
C ASP A 108 -7.92 -13.07 8.76
N PHE A 109 -7.61 -11.83 9.10
CA PHE A 109 -6.55 -11.08 8.45
C PHE A 109 -5.92 -10.06 9.39
N ARG A 110 -4.64 -9.83 9.17
CA ARG A 110 -3.89 -8.77 9.85
C ARG A 110 -3.66 -7.61 8.88
N PRO A 111 -4.08 -6.38 9.23
CA PRO A 111 -3.73 -5.21 8.43
C PRO A 111 -2.20 -5.04 8.37
N PRO A 112 -1.59 -4.96 7.17
CA PRO A 112 -0.13 -4.93 7.04
C PRO A 112 0.51 -3.67 7.66
N LEU A 113 -0.23 -2.58 7.77
CA LEU A 113 0.22 -1.32 8.39
C LEU A 113 -0.30 -1.12 9.82
N LEU A 114 -0.75 -2.17 10.51
CA LEU A 114 -1.30 -2.07 11.86
C LEU A 114 -0.28 -1.48 12.84
N GLU A 115 0.98 -1.90 12.75
CA GLU A 115 2.05 -1.38 13.60
C GLU A 115 2.32 0.10 13.34
N VAL A 116 2.38 0.50 12.07
CA VAL A 116 2.51 1.91 11.68
C VAL A 116 1.36 2.74 12.22
N ALA A 117 0.13 2.21 12.19
CA ALA A 117 -1.05 2.90 12.73
C ALA A 117 -0.95 3.11 14.26
N HIS A 118 -0.46 2.12 15.00
CA HIS A 118 -0.23 2.26 16.45
C HIS A 118 0.87 3.27 16.76
N LEU A 119 1.99 3.19 16.05
CA LEU A 119 3.10 4.15 16.18
C LEU A 119 2.65 5.57 15.83
N ASN A 120 1.82 5.74 14.81
CA ASN A 120 1.26 7.04 14.43
C ASN A 120 0.37 7.63 15.53
N ALA A 121 -0.46 6.81 16.18
CA ALA A 121 -1.28 7.25 17.32
C ALA A 121 -0.38 7.68 18.49
N GLN A 122 0.67 6.93 18.79
CA GLN A 122 1.65 7.29 19.82
C GLN A 122 2.39 8.58 19.46
N HIS A 123 2.82 8.73 18.20
CA HIS A 123 3.49 9.94 17.73
C HIS A 123 2.59 11.18 17.87
N TRP A 124 1.30 11.04 17.52
CA TRP A 124 0.34 12.14 17.68
C TRP A 124 0.20 12.56 19.15
N GLN A 125 0.13 11.60 20.10
CA GLN A 125 0.07 11.87 21.53
C GLN A 125 1.35 12.57 22.03
N SER A 126 2.53 12.00 21.72
CA SER A 126 3.83 12.58 22.11
C SER A 126 4.02 13.98 21.51
N ALA A 127 3.60 14.21 20.26
CA ALA A 127 3.69 15.53 19.64
C ALA A 127 2.79 16.56 20.32
N SER A 128 1.57 16.16 20.75
CA SER A 128 0.66 17.01 21.49
C SER A 128 1.23 17.40 22.86
N ASP A 129 1.79 16.44 23.59
CA ASP A 129 2.45 16.67 24.87
C ASP A 129 3.66 17.58 24.75
N GLN A 130 4.47 17.35 23.70
CA GLN A 130 5.64 18.19 23.40
C GLN A 130 5.22 19.64 23.09
N GLN A 131 4.15 19.85 22.34
CA GLN A 131 3.63 21.19 22.07
C GLN A 131 3.16 21.89 23.36
N THR A 132 2.49 21.15 24.25
CA THR A 132 2.04 21.65 25.55
C THR A 132 3.24 22.05 26.43
N LEU A 133 4.27 21.20 26.52
CA LEU A 133 5.51 21.50 27.20
C LEU A 133 6.18 22.76 26.64
N LEU A 134 6.28 22.88 25.33
CA LEU A 134 6.87 24.05 24.66
C LEU A 134 6.06 25.32 24.93
N HIS A 135 4.74 25.23 24.97
CA HIS A 135 3.87 26.37 25.29
C HIS A 135 4.18 26.91 26.71
N ILE A 136 4.25 26.02 27.69
CA ILE A 136 4.56 26.36 29.09
C ILE A 136 6.01 26.90 29.22
N ALA A 137 6.96 26.22 28.59
CA ALA A 137 8.38 26.56 28.72
C ALA A 137 8.78 27.90 28.09
N ARG A 138 7.97 28.41 27.15
CA ARG A 138 8.18 29.73 26.52
C ARG A 138 7.84 30.91 27.41
N VAL A 139 7.11 30.66 28.51
CA VAL A 139 6.70 31.70 29.44
C VAL A 139 7.53 31.60 30.73
N PRO A 140 8.59 32.41 30.90
CA PRO A 140 9.36 32.40 32.11
C PRO A 140 8.51 32.91 33.29
N ILE A 141 8.63 32.26 34.45
CA ILE A 141 7.89 32.61 35.64
C ILE A 141 8.76 33.59 36.46
N LEU A 142 8.23 34.80 36.68
CA LEU A 142 8.86 35.74 37.56
C LEU A 142 8.71 35.30 39.02
N THR A 143 9.79 34.97 39.67
CA THR A 143 9.81 34.59 41.09
C THR A 143 10.43 35.68 41.91
N VAL A 144 9.76 36.10 42.97
CA VAL A 144 10.23 37.09 43.94
C VAL A 144 10.34 36.42 45.30
N ILE A 145 11.50 36.53 45.93
CA ILE A 145 11.80 35.89 47.20
C ILE A 145 12.08 37.00 48.25
N GLY A 146 11.50 36.91 49.43
CA GLY A 146 11.77 37.80 50.56
C GLY A 146 11.09 39.19 50.45
N ALA A 147 10.18 39.41 49.48
CA ALA A 147 9.38 40.64 49.44
C ALA A 147 8.30 40.63 50.54
N ASN A 148 7.97 41.77 51.08
CA ASN A 148 6.85 41.93 52.01
C ASN A 148 5.52 41.99 51.21
N ASP A 149 4.41 41.68 51.88
CA ASP A 149 3.06 41.67 51.24
C ASP A 149 2.67 43.04 50.65
N ASP A 150 3.23 44.14 51.15
CA ASP A 150 2.99 45.49 50.64
C ASP A 150 3.85 45.90 49.44
N THR A 151 4.72 45.01 48.95
CA THR A 151 5.62 45.32 47.83
C THR A 151 4.89 45.30 46.50
N VAL A 152 4.64 46.46 45.90
CA VAL A 152 4.03 46.57 44.57
C VAL A 152 5.06 46.21 43.51
N ILE A 153 4.77 45.13 42.79
CA ILE A 153 5.64 44.67 41.70
C ILE A 153 4.95 45.06 40.37
N THR A 154 5.61 45.96 39.64
CA THR A 154 5.15 46.37 38.32
C THR A 154 6.05 45.71 37.27
N VAL A 155 5.47 44.85 36.44
CA VAL A 155 6.17 44.16 35.36
C VAL A 155 5.92 44.86 34.02
N GLY A 156 6.98 45.34 33.38
CA GLY A 156 6.85 45.95 32.04
C GLY A 156 8.23 46.12 31.41
N ALA A 157 8.25 46.29 30.09
CA ALA A 157 9.50 46.36 29.29
C ALA A 157 10.46 47.48 29.69
N ALA A 158 9.95 48.52 30.37
CA ALA A 158 10.74 49.69 30.82
C ALA A 158 10.53 50.02 32.34
N SER A 159 10.07 49.03 33.11
CA SER A 159 9.86 49.22 34.57
C SER A 159 11.03 48.69 35.38
N ALA A 160 11.45 49.49 36.39
CA ALA A 160 12.41 49.08 37.41
C ALA A 160 11.66 48.84 38.73
N VAL A 161 11.91 47.70 39.36
CA VAL A 161 11.34 47.38 40.68
C VAL A 161 12.41 47.52 41.74
N LYS A 162 12.10 48.31 42.81
CA LYS A 162 12.94 48.43 44.00
C LYS A 162 12.48 47.39 45.01
N LEU A 163 13.36 46.45 45.32
CA LEU A 163 13.11 45.42 46.33
C LEU A 163 13.68 45.78 47.69
N PRO A 164 13.13 45.34 48.83
CA PRO A 164 13.69 45.45 50.16
C PRO A 164 15.09 44.76 50.24
N GLN A 165 15.90 45.17 51.23
CA GLN A 165 17.20 44.57 51.44
C GLN A 165 17.06 43.09 51.83
N GLY A 166 17.75 42.19 51.09
CA GLY A 166 17.67 40.74 51.28
C GLY A 166 16.64 40.03 50.40
N SER A 167 15.89 40.77 49.56
CA SER A 167 14.98 40.19 48.57
C SER A 167 15.71 39.94 47.24
N ASP A 168 15.26 38.93 46.53
CA ASP A 168 15.75 38.55 45.18
C ASP A 168 14.59 38.43 44.21
N MET A 169 14.84 38.77 42.97
CA MET A 169 13.88 38.61 41.86
C MET A 169 14.56 38.03 40.66
N LYS A 170 14.02 36.91 40.21
CA LYS A 170 14.56 36.19 39.03
C LYS A 170 13.48 35.57 38.17
N PHE A 171 13.77 35.47 36.90
CA PHE A 171 12.97 34.61 36.04
C PHE A 171 13.41 33.17 36.21
N VAL A 172 12.47 32.30 36.52
CA VAL A 172 12.67 30.85 36.54
C VAL A 172 12.21 30.31 35.20
N GLU A 173 13.13 29.74 34.47
CA GLU A 173 12.88 29.12 33.20
C GLU A 173 12.93 27.60 33.35
N HIS A 174 12.25 26.90 32.42
CA HIS A 174 12.31 25.46 32.32
C HIS A 174 13.73 25.03 31.89
N SER A 175 14.29 23.99 32.51
CA SER A 175 15.70 23.56 32.25
C SER A 175 15.95 23.06 30.81
N GLY A 176 14.90 22.86 29.98
CA GLY A 176 15.01 22.40 28.62
C GLY A 176 15.30 20.91 28.45
N ALA A 177 15.76 20.22 29.49
CA ALA A 177 16.13 18.80 29.41
C ALA A 177 14.91 17.90 28.98
N ALA A 178 13.75 18.14 29.55
CA ALA A 178 12.52 17.42 29.18
C ALA A 178 12.09 17.71 27.73
N ILE A 179 12.30 18.94 27.26
CA ILE A 179 12.02 19.35 25.88
C ILE A 179 12.91 18.60 24.90
N ALA A 180 14.20 18.51 25.20
CA ALA A 180 15.16 17.78 24.37
C ALA A 180 14.86 16.27 24.34
N ALA A 181 14.51 15.67 25.49
CA ALA A 181 14.13 14.27 25.57
C ALA A 181 12.84 13.97 24.76
N GLY A 182 11.82 14.81 24.86
CA GLY A 182 10.58 14.66 24.08
C GLY A 182 10.80 14.82 22.56
N ARG A 183 11.69 15.73 22.16
CA ARG A 183 12.07 15.85 20.75
C ARG A 183 12.79 14.58 20.24
N GLN A 184 13.67 13.99 21.05
CA GLN A 184 14.36 12.76 20.68
C GLN A 184 13.39 11.59 20.57
N ASP A 185 12.44 11.47 21.49
CA ASP A 185 11.36 10.46 21.41
C ASP A 185 10.56 10.55 20.10
N LEU A 186 10.19 11.76 19.66
CA LEU A 186 9.50 11.96 18.38
C LEU A 186 10.35 11.51 17.19
N ILE A 187 11.65 11.81 17.18
CA ILE A 187 12.56 11.35 16.12
C ILE A 187 12.67 9.84 16.11
N ASP A 188 12.77 9.22 17.29
CA ASP A 188 12.86 7.76 17.42
C ASP A 188 11.55 7.08 16.99
N LEU A 189 10.40 7.70 17.26
CA LEU A 189 9.07 7.23 16.77
C LEU A 189 8.97 7.31 15.24
N GLU A 190 9.39 8.43 14.65
CA GLU A 190 9.41 8.59 13.18
C GLU A 190 10.31 7.55 12.50
N GLU A 191 11.46 7.25 13.10
CA GLU A 191 12.37 6.23 12.57
C GLU A 191 11.76 4.83 12.65
N ARG A 192 11.13 4.48 13.78
CA ARG A 192 10.38 3.21 13.91
C ARG A 192 9.23 3.11 12.91
N MET A 193 8.50 4.20 12.67
CA MET A 193 7.45 4.23 11.66
C MET A 193 8.00 4.00 10.25
N ARG A 194 9.14 4.60 9.92
CA ARG A 194 9.85 4.37 8.65
C ARG A 194 10.26 2.91 8.48
N GLN A 195 10.85 2.32 9.53
CA GLN A 195 11.27 0.91 9.52
C GLN A 195 10.09 -0.03 9.35
N ALA A 196 9.02 0.14 10.14
CA ALA A 196 7.81 -0.67 10.04
C ALA A 196 7.12 -0.55 8.66
N GLY A 197 7.14 0.65 8.05
CA GLY A 197 6.67 0.85 6.68
C GLY A 197 7.57 0.19 5.62
N ALA A 198 8.88 0.25 5.81
CA ALA A 198 9.85 -0.35 4.89
C ALA A 198 9.81 -1.89 4.91
N GLU A 199 9.41 -2.51 6.02
CA GLU A 199 9.27 -3.99 6.13
C GLU A 199 8.33 -4.58 5.08
N LEU A 200 7.37 -3.81 4.57
CA LEU A 200 6.50 -4.25 3.47
C LEU A 200 7.28 -4.52 2.17
N LEU A 201 8.41 -3.86 1.98
CA LEU A 201 9.24 -3.96 0.79
C LEU A 201 10.46 -4.88 0.99
N VAL A 202 10.76 -5.25 2.24
CA VAL A 202 11.89 -6.14 2.53
C VAL A 202 11.56 -7.56 2.12
N LEU A 203 12.46 -8.16 1.36
CA LEU A 203 12.42 -9.59 1.07
C LEU A 203 12.73 -10.34 2.38
N ALA A 204 11.74 -10.95 3.00
CA ALA A 204 11.97 -11.74 4.19
C ALA A 204 12.89 -12.93 3.83
N PRO A 205 14.08 -13.08 4.46
CA PRO A 205 14.87 -14.27 4.30
C PRO A 205 14.10 -15.41 4.97
N GLY A 206 13.40 -16.21 4.13
CA GLY A 206 12.59 -17.31 4.63
C GLY A 206 13.47 -18.33 5.35
N LYS A 207 13.12 -18.66 6.59
CA LYS A 207 13.46 -19.93 7.20
C LYS A 207 12.62 -21.02 6.49
N VAL A 208 12.93 -21.31 5.25
CA VAL A 208 12.16 -22.25 4.44
C VAL A 208 12.99 -23.53 4.36
N THR A 209 12.38 -24.66 4.75
CA THR A 209 13.00 -25.97 4.51
C THR A 209 13.09 -26.23 3.02
N ALA A 210 14.13 -26.98 2.60
CA ALA A 210 14.37 -27.28 1.18
C ALA A 210 13.17 -27.91 0.45
N THR A 211 12.23 -28.52 1.17
CA THR A 211 10.99 -29.11 0.64
C THR A 211 9.93 -28.05 0.31
N GLN A 212 9.88 -26.94 1.05
CA GLN A 212 8.99 -25.81 0.76
C GLN A 212 9.47 -24.98 -0.43
N ILE A 213 10.79 -24.96 -0.70
CA ILE A 213 11.38 -24.28 -1.85
C ILE A 213 10.91 -24.90 -3.18
N ALA A 214 10.64 -26.19 -3.21
CA ALA A 214 10.21 -26.88 -4.42
C ALA A 214 8.73 -26.72 -4.76
N THR A 215 7.89 -26.36 -3.78
CA THR A 215 6.42 -26.24 -3.94
C THR A 215 5.96 -24.78 -4.04
N GLU A 216 6.75 -23.84 -3.51
CA GLU A 216 6.42 -22.42 -3.52
C GLU A 216 7.56 -21.63 -4.15
N ASN A 217 7.33 -21.00 -5.30
CA ASN A 217 8.19 -19.93 -5.83
C ASN A 217 8.22 -18.68 -4.89
N ALA A 218 7.94 -18.88 -3.61
CA ALA A 218 7.78 -17.82 -2.61
C ALA A 218 9.09 -17.35 -1.96
N VAL A 219 10.22 -17.95 -2.35
CA VAL A 219 11.54 -17.55 -1.86
C VAL A 219 11.95 -16.27 -2.58
N GLY A 220 11.72 -15.14 -1.94
CA GLY A 220 12.13 -13.83 -2.44
C GLY A 220 10.99 -12.84 -2.68
N MET A 221 9.75 -13.13 -2.27
CA MET A 221 8.65 -12.17 -2.39
C MET A 221 8.53 -11.30 -1.13
N CYS A 222 8.46 -9.97 -1.31
CA CYS A 222 8.15 -9.06 -0.21
C CYS A 222 6.65 -9.13 0.17
N ALA A 223 6.32 -8.60 1.36
CA ALA A 223 4.94 -8.62 1.85
C ALA A 223 3.96 -7.90 0.90
N LEU A 224 4.38 -6.76 0.35
CA LEU A 224 3.58 -5.99 -0.62
C LEU A 224 3.30 -6.78 -1.90
N GLN A 225 4.28 -7.53 -2.40
CA GLN A 225 4.10 -8.39 -3.57
C GLN A 225 3.05 -9.47 -3.33
N ARG A 226 3.08 -10.13 -2.18
CA ARG A 226 2.07 -11.13 -1.80
C ARG A 226 0.67 -10.54 -1.72
N ILE A 227 0.54 -9.34 -1.12
CA ILE A 227 -0.73 -8.61 -1.03
C ILE A 227 -1.27 -8.29 -2.43
N THR A 228 -0.40 -7.83 -3.34
CA THR A 228 -0.78 -7.49 -4.71
C THR A 228 -1.23 -8.71 -5.50
N LEU A 229 -0.52 -9.84 -5.38
CA LEU A 229 -0.93 -11.08 -6.01
C LEU A 229 -2.26 -11.59 -5.45
N GLY A 230 -2.46 -11.54 -4.12
CA GLY A 230 -3.72 -11.88 -3.50
C GLY A 230 -4.89 -10.99 -3.95
N LEU A 231 -4.66 -9.70 -4.13
CA LEU A 231 -5.63 -8.77 -4.71
C LEU A 231 -5.94 -9.14 -6.18
N GLN A 232 -4.93 -9.43 -6.97
CA GLN A 232 -5.09 -9.87 -8.36
C GLN A 232 -5.96 -11.12 -8.46
N ASP A 233 -5.67 -12.14 -7.64
CA ASP A 233 -6.44 -13.38 -7.60
C ASP A 233 -7.88 -13.14 -7.16
N SER A 234 -8.09 -12.28 -6.18
CA SER A 234 -9.43 -11.88 -5.73
C SER A 234 -10.22 -11.16 -6.82
N LEU A 235 -9.59 -10.24 -7.55
CA LEU A 235 -10.22 -9.54 -8.68
C LEU A 235 -10.58 -10.51 -9.83
N ASN A 236 -9.68 -11.42 -10.17
CA ASN A 236 -9.94 -12.43 -11.21
C ASN A 236 -11.08 -13.37 -10.79
N THR A 237 -11.12 -13.78 -9.52
CA THR A 237 -12.23 -14.58 -8.97
C THR A 237 -13.55 -13.82 -9.05
N ALA A 238 -13.55 -12.52 -8.68
CA ALA A 238 -14.76 -11.70 -8.77
C ALA A 238 -15.26 -11.55 -10.21
N LEU A 239 -14.35 -11.33 -11.17
CA LEU A 239 -14.70 -11.27 -12.60
C LEU A 239 -15.26 -12.60 -13.11
N GLN A 240 -14.70 -13.73 -12.66
CA GLN A 240 -15.22 -15.04 -13.04
C GLN A 240 -16.63 -15.28 -12.47
N LEU A 241 -16.89 -14.91 -11.21
CA LEU A 241 -18.23 -14.97 -10.63
C LEU A 241 -19.26 -14.10 -11.37
N MET A 242 -18.84 -12.92 -11.84
CA MET A 242 -19.68 -12.06 -12.68
C MET A 242 -19.98 -12.71 -14.03
N ALA A 243 -19.00 -13.35 -14.66
CA ALA A 243 -19.17 -14.08 -15.90
C ALA A 243 -20.11 -15.28 -15.72
N ASP A 244 -19.92 -16.05 -14.66
CA ASP A 244 -20.77 -17.19 -14.33
C ASP A 244 -22.23 -16.76 -14.12
N TRP A 245 -22.45 -15.61 -13.45
CA TRP A 245 -23.78 -15.04 -13.29
C TRP A 245 -24.41 -14.65 -14.63
N MET A 246 -23.62 -14.10 -15.53
CA MET A 246 -24.03 -13.74 -16.89
C MET A 246 -24.05 -14.94 -17.87
N SER A 247 -23.70 -16.14 -17.42
CA SER A 247 -23.51 -17.33 -18.23
C SER A 247 -22.49 -17.16 -19.37
N LEU A 248 -21.45 -16.37 -19.11
CA LEU A 248 -20.31 -16.19 -20.00
C LEU A 248 -19.22 -17.22 -19.65
N PRO A 249 -18.43 -17.68 -20.63
CA PRO A 249 -17.43 -18.72 -20.40
C PRO A 249 -16.23 -18.25 -19.58
N THR A 250 -15.88 -16.95 -19.64
CA THR A 250 -14.71 -16.38 -18.95
C THR A 250 -14.98 -14.95 -18.50
N GLY A 251 -14.45 -14.59 -17.31
CA GLY A 251 -14.55 -13.24 -16.72
C GLY A 251 -13.49 -12.27 -17.19
N GLY A 252 -12.53 -12.73 -18.00
CA GLY A 252 -11.33 -11.94 -18.31
C GLY A 252 -10.26 -12.05 -17.22
N THR A 253 -9.17 -11.31 -17.37
CA THR A 253 -8.03 -11.32 -16.45
C THR A 253 -7.56 -9.91 -16.12
N VAL A 254 -7.24 -9.69 -14.85
CA VAL A 254 -6.56 -8.50 -14.36
C VAL A 254 -5.14 -8.90 -14.00
N THR A 255 -4.16 -8.12 -14.45
CA THR A 255 -2.75 -8.27 -14.06
C THR A 255 -2.32 -6.99 -13.37
N LEU A 256 -1.83 -7.12 -12.14
CA LEU A 256 -1.32 -6.00 -11.35
C LEU A 256 0.21 -6.02 -11.37
N PHE A 257 0.81 -4.83 -11.33
CA PHE A 257 2.24 -4.73 -11.14
C PHE A 257 2.62 -5.27 -9.76
N SER A 258 3.50 -6.26 -9.71
CA SER A 258 3.88 -6.96 -8.47
C SER A 258 5.39 -7.01 -8.22
N ASP A 259 6.22 -6.44 -9.10
CA ASP A 259 7.68 -6.49 -8.99
C ASP A 259 8.25 -5.33 -8.16
N PHE A 260 7.85 -5.26 -6.89
CA PHE A 260 8.35 -4.22 -5.97
C PHE A 260 9.79 -4.44 -5.52
N GLY A 261 10.32 -5.66 -5.66
CA GLY A 261 11.71 -5.98 -5.34
C GLY A 261 12.72 -5.24 -6.21
N ALA A 262 12.34 -4.90 -7.43
CA ALA A 262 13.19 -4.14 -8.34
C ALA A 262 13.43 -2.70 -7.87
N ALA A 263 12.44 -2.08 -7.21
CA ALA A 263 12.54 -0.71 -6.69
C ALA A 263 13.52 -0.57 -5.50
N THR A 264 13.82 -1.68 -4.81
CA THR A 264 14.77 -1.71 -3.69
C THR A 264 16.20 -2.07 -4.10
N LEU A 265 16.42 -2.40 -5.39
CA LEU A 265 17.75 -2.70 -5.90
C LEU A 265 18.60 -1.41 -5.95
N ALA A 266 19.76 -1.46 -5.30
CA ALA A 266 20.66 -0.32 -5.20
C ALA A 266 21.07 0.23 -6.57
N GLU A 267 21.33 1.54 -6.66
CA GLU A 267 21.87 2.21 -7.87
C GLU A 267 23.09 1.48 -8.45
N ALA A 268 23.96 0.94 -7.56
CA ALA A 268 25.11 0.13 -7.97
C ALA A 268 24.76 -1.04 -8.90
N SER A 269 23.56 -1.60 -8.78
CA SER A 269 23.12 -2.69 -9.65
C SER A 269 22.64 -2.19 -11.02
N ALA A 270 22.12 -0.97 -11.12
CA ALA A 270 21.78 -0.35 -12.42
C ALA A 270 23.06 -0.02 -13.21
N GLU A 271 24.09 0.49 -12.51
CA GLU A 271 25.41 0.73 -13.11
C GLU A 271 26.09 -0.54 -13.61
N LEU A 272 25.95 -1.65 -12.87
CA LEU A 272 26.43 -2.96 -13.30
C LEU A 272 25.75 -3.45 -14.58
N LEU A 273 24.44 -3.29 -14.68
CA LEU A 273 23.67 -3.63 -15.88
C LEU A 273 24.09 -2.77 -17.08
N PHE A 274 24.27 -1.48 -16.88
CA PHE A 274 24.77 -0.58 -17.91
C PHE A 274 26.16 -1.00 -18.40
N LYS A 275 27.08 -1.31 -17.49
CA LYS A 275 28.44 -1.81 -17.84
C LYS A 275 28.37 -3.15 -18.57
N ALA A 276 27.47 -4.05 -18.18
CA ALA A 276 27.29 -5.35 -18.85
C ALA A 276 26.71 -5.20 -20.27
N ASN A 277 25.77 -4.28 -20.47
CA ASN A 277 25.22 -3.94 -21.78
C ASN A 277 26.31 -3.32 -22.66
N LEU A 278 27.04 -2.30 -22.16
CA LEU A 278 28.13 -1.66 -22.89
C LEU A 278 29.26 -2.65 -23.27
N ALA A 279 29.52 -3.65 -22.43
CA ALA A 279 30.46 -4.72 -22.69
C ALA A 279 29.96 -5.81 -23.66
N GLY A 280 28.75 -5.67 -24.20
CA GLY A 280 28.10 -6.65 -25.09
C GLY A 280 27.76 -7.98 -24.42
N LYS A 281 27.68 -8.01 -23.07
CA LYS A 281 27.31 -9.19 -22.28
C LYS A 281 25.82 -9.29 -22.00
N LEU A 282 25.09 -8.19 -22.23
CA LEU A 282 23.66 -8.09 -22.04
C LEU A 282 23.05 -7.46 -23.30
N SER A 283 21.95 -8.01 -23.82
CA SER A 283 21.26 -7.43 -24.97
C SER A 283 20.57 -6.13 -24.60
N ASP A 284 20.38 -5.22 -25.56
CA ASP A 284 19.66 -3.96 -25.36
C ASP A 284 18.22 -4.22 -24.90
N GLN A 285 17.57 -5.24 -25.44
CA GLN A 285 16.22 -5.63 -25.04
C GLN A 285 16.15 -6.02 -23.56
N THR A 286 17.09 -6.85 -23.09
CA THR A 286 17.16 -7.25 -21.67
C THR A 286 17.50 -6.06 -20.79
N PHE A 287 18.43 -5.20 -21.24
CA PHE A 287 18.80 -3.99 -20.51
C PHE A 287 17.61 -3.05 -20.34
N LEU A 288 16.87 -2.76 -21.41
CA LEU A 288 15.68 -1.90 -21.37
C LEU A 288 14.56 -2.51 -20.50
N SER A 289 14.35 -3.83 -20.59
CA SER A 289 13.39 -4.54 -19.74
C SER A 289 13.74 -4.41 -18.25
N GLU A 290 15.02 -4.53 -17.88
CA GLU A 290 15.48 -4.37 -16.51
C GLU A 290 15.40 -2.91 -16.03
N MET A 291 15.61 -1.94 -16.91
CA MET A 291 15.42 -0.51 -16.58
C MET A 291 13.95 -0.16 -16.35
N GLN A 292 13.04 -0.76 -17.12
CA GLN A 292 11.59 -0.65 -16.88
C GLN A 292 11.18 -1.32 -15.58
N ARG A 293 11.65 -2.55 -15.34
CA ARG A 293 11.40 -3.28 -14.11
C ARG A 293 11.80 -2.50 -12.86
N ARG A 294 12.83 -1.67 -12.97
CA ARG A 294 13.32 -0.79 -11.87
C ARG A 294 12.62 0.55 -11.80
N GLY A 295 11.63 0.81 -12.66
CA GLY A 295 10.91 2.07 -12.70
C GLY A 295 11.74 3.26 -13.21
N ILE A 296 12.91 3.02 -13.83
CA ILE A 296 13.75 4.06 -14.44
C ILE A 296 13.17 4.48 -15.78
N LEU A 297 12.58 3.55 -16.52
CA LEU A 297 11.84 3.79 -17.76
C LEU A 297 10.34 3.59 -17.55
N ALA A 298 9.53 4.35 -18.29
CA ALA A 298 8.08 4.20 -18.24
C ALA A 298 7.63 2.83 -18.74
N PRO A 299 6.58 2.22 -18.13
CA PRO A 299 6.16 0.85 -18.46
C PRO A 299 5.60 0.66 -19.87
N GLY A 300 5.38 1.72 -20.64
CA GLY A 300 4.86 1.68 -22.01
C GLY A 300 5.91 1.76 -23.12
N VAL A 301 7.20 1.80 -22.77
CA VAL A 301 8.28 1.90 -23.77
C VAL A 301 8.76 0.49 -24.13
N THR A 302 8.52 0.03 -25.36
CA THR A 302 9.08 -1.24 -25.83
C THR A 302 10.52 -1.05 -26.32
N ALA A 303 11.31 -2.13 -26.33
CA ALA A 303 12.68 -2.09 -26.82
C ALA A 303 12.75 -1.74 -28.33
N ASP A 304 11.74 -2.14 -29.08
CA ASP A 304 11.63 -1.82 -30.51
C ASP A 304 11.28 -0.35 -30.73
N ASP A 305 10.31 0.21 -29.98
CA ASP A 305 9.98 1.63 -30.02
C ASP A 305 11.19 2.51 -29.68
N GLU A 306 11.98 2.10 -28.70
CA GLU A 306 13.16 2.87 -28.30
C GLU A 306 14.27 2.79 -29.32
N ARG A 307 14.45 1.64 -29.99
CA ARG A 307 15.38 1.48 -31.09
C ARG A 307 15.00 2.38 -32.27
N ASP A 308 13.72 2.38 -32.65
CA ASP A 308 13.21 3.23 -33.74
C ASP A 308 13.40 4.72 -33.42
N ARG A 309 13.22 5.13 -32.16
CA ARG A 309 13.49 6.50 -31.71
C ARG A 309 14.98 6.85 -31.80
N ILE A 310 15.86 5.94 -31.37
CA ILE A 310 17.31 6.13 -31.43
C ILE A 310 17.77 6.27 -32.90
N GLU A 311 17.28 5.39 -33.79
CA GLU A 311 17.56 5.48 -35.23
C GLU A 311 17.06 6.80 -35.84
N GLY A 312 15.89 7.28 -35.41
CA GLY A 312 15.31 8.55 -35.83
C GLY A 312 16.04 9.80 -35.32
N GLN A 313 16.81 9.68 -34.21
CA GLN A 313 17.56 10.82 -33.64
C GLN A 313 18.81 11.22 -34.46
N GLY A 314 19.25 10.36 -35.37
CA GLY A 314 20.49 10.60 -36.13
C GLY A 314 21.75 10.39 -35.27
N PRO A 315 22.94 10.58 -35.85
CA PRO A 315 24.19 10.37 -35.13
C PRO A 315 24.35 11.33 -33.96
N ALA A 316 24.86 10.82 -32.83
CA ALA A 316 25.14 11.64 -31.64
C ALA A 316 26.03 12.83 -32.00
N PRO A 317 25.87 14.03 -31.36
CA PRO A 317 26.71 15.19 -31.59
C PRO A 317 28.18 14.83 -31.39
N GLY A 318 28.98 14.80 -32.46
CA GLY A 318 30.38 14.41 -32.47
C GLY A 318 30.66 13.00 -33.01
N GLY A 319 29.64 12.22 -33.34
CA GLY A 319 29.79 10.92 -33.99
C GLY A 319 30.07 11.10 -35.47
N GLN A 320 31.10 10.41 -36.01
CA GLN A 320 31.28 10.32 -37.43
C GLN A 320 30.13 9.53 -38.09
N PRO A 321 29.60 9.99 -39.23
CA PRO A 321 28.57 9.25 -39.96
C PRO A 321 29.13 7.86 -40.33
N PRO A 322 28.26 6.81 -40.35
CA PRO A 322 28.73 5.48 -40.79
C PRO A 322 29.32 5.56 -42.17
N VAL A 323 30.56 5.06 -42.29
CA VAL A 323 31.24 4.97 -43.58
C VAL A 323 30.43 4.00 -44.44
N PRO A 324 29.97 4.40 -45.64
CA PRO A 324 29.24 3.50 -46.50
C PRO A 324 30.11 2.31 -46.88
N PRO A 325 29.55 1.09 -47.01
CA PRO A 325 30.30 -0.09 -47.33
C PRO A 325 31.06 0.11 -48.68
N VAL A 326 32.36 -0.07 -48.61
CA VAL A 326 33.23 -0.04 -49.82
C VAL A 326 32.75 -1.13 -50.74
N PRO A 327 32.37 -0.85 -52.01
CA PRO A 327 31.97 -1.87 -52.94
C PRO A 327 33.15 -2.83 -53.16
N PRO A 328 32.94 -4.13 -53.35
CA PRO A 328 33.99 -5.07 -53.57
C PRO A 328 34.75 -4.69 -54.86
N HIS A 329 36.07 -4.57 -54.77
CA HIS A 329 36.92 -4.39 -55.91
C HIS A 329 36.70 -5.58 -56.86
N SER A 330 36.21 -5.31 -58.06
CA SER A 330 36.27 -6.28 -59.15
C SER A 330 37.75 -6.50 -59.50
N GLU A 331 38.26 -7.66 -59.17
CA GLU A 331 39.53 -8.11 -59.73
C GLU A 331 39.35 -8.32 -61.24
N ASP A 332 39.80 -7.30 -61.99
CA ASP A 332 39.90 -7.36 -63.44
C ASP A 332 41.16 -8.16 -63.76
N GLY A 333 40.96 -9.42 -64.14
CA GLY A 333 42.01 -10.32 -64.54
C GLY A 333 42.62 -9.91 -65.90
N SER A 334 43.69 -9.14 -65.87
CA SER A 334 44.57 -8.97 -67.02
C SER A 334 45.80 -9.90 -66.83
N THR A 335 45.73 -11.02 -67.45
CA THR A 335 46.90 -11.87 -67.74
C THR A 335 47.73 -11.19 -68.82
N ASP A 336 48.81 -10.52 -68.43
CA ASP A 336 49.87 -10.14 -69.37
C ASP A 336 50.94 -11.25 -69.27
N ASP A 337 50.98 -12.02 -70.37
CA ASP A 337 52.05 -12.98 -70.69
C ASP A 337 53.30 -12.18 -71.16
N PRO A 338 54.50 -12.46 -70.64
CA PRO A 338 55.74 -11.86 -71.17
C PRO A 338 56.20 -12.56 -72.45
N PRO A 339 56.70 -11.83 -73.47
CA PRO A 339 57.19 -12.45 -74.70
C PRO A 339 58.52 -13.17 -74.50
N ALA A 340 58.61 -14.33 -75.11
CA ALA A 340 59.81 -15.13 -75.23
C ALA A 340 60.85 -14.43 -76.16
N ALA A 341 62.11 -14.33 -75.66
CA ALA A 341 63.37 -14.46 -76.42
C ALA A 341 64.56 -14.74 -75.46
#